data_d90a74a5c80252ca88d091d1b6497947
#
_entry.id   d90a74a5c80252ca88d091d1b6497947
#
_cell.length_a   1.000
_cell.length_b   1.000
_cell.length_c   1.000
_cell.angle_alpha   90.00
_cell.angle_beta   90.00
_cell.angle_gamma   90.00
#
_symmetry.space_group_name_H-M   'P 1'
#
loop_
_entity.id
_entity.type
_entity.pdbx_description
1 polymer ?
#
loop_
_entity_poly.entity_id
_entity_poly.type
_entity_poly.pdbx_seq_one_letter_code
_entity_poly.pdbx_strand_id
1 'polypeptide(L)'
;MGLFNYDSSSIESILKYTEERLIGRTLYDILEEFQNSEYKTYEDKKKGIPSTANRKEISELSKGIYGSLMEKAGYGIEPNSSPEADIPAAKVEIKTTPYRVTANGAISAKERLVLSMFNFHEENLDDFYQTHLWHKCQNILLLFYKYQKTRDISNNITDKFFLFDWPEEDMPTILEDYKRITQKVLEGRAHELSESDGCTFQPAARVPAKTRTALLSPMALSWPIGAPGLSRVAT
;
A
#
# COMPACT_ATOMS: atom_id res chain seq x y z
N MET A 1 -23.22 6.58 -16.09
CA MET A 1 -22.11 7.14 -15.30
C MET A 1 -20.97 6.14 -15.39
N GLY A 2 -19.76 6.56 -15.74
CA GLY A 2 -18.61 5.64 -15.86
C GLY A 2 -18.26 5.00 -14.50
N LEU A 3 -17.68 3.81 -14.53
CA LEU A 3 -17.30 3.06 -13.33
C LEU A 3 -16.30 3.84 -12.45
N PHE A 4 -15.34 4.53 -13.09
CA PHE A 4 -14.29 5.31 -12.43
C PHE A 4 -14.57 6.81 -12.60
N ASN A 5 -15.57 7.31 -11.89
CA ASN A 5 -16.01 8.70 -12.00
C ASN A 5 -15.40 9.56 -10.89
N TYR A 6 -14.09 9.82 -10.98
CA TYR A 6 -13.37 10.75 -10.11
C TYR A 6 -12.37 11.59 -10.90
N ASP A 7 -12.09 12.78 -10.40
CA ASP A 7 -11.02 13.63 -10.92
C ASP A 7 -9.69 13.19 -10.31
N SER A 8 -8.83 12.60 -11.13
CA SER A 8 -7.52 12.09 -10.72
C SER A 8 -6.53 13.19 -10.29
N SER A 9 -6.83 14.46 -10.53
CA SER A 9 -6.02 15.60 -10.08
C SER A 9 -6.45 16.14 -8.72
N SER A 10 -7.61 15.73 -8.21
CA SER A 10 -8.21 16.21 -6.96
C SER A 10 -8.20 15.12 -5.88
N ILE A 11 -7.43 15.33 -4.81
CA ILE A 11 -7.44 14.45 -3.64
C ILE A 11 -8.85 14.34 -3.06
N GLU A 12 -9.58 15.43 -2.95
CA GLU A 12 -10.96 15.45 -2.43
C GLU A 12 -11.88 14.56 -3.27
N SER A 13 -11.77 14.63 -4.60
CA SER A 13 -12.54 13.78 -5.51
C SER A 13 -12.19 12.31 -5.35
N ILE A 14 -10.92 11.99 -5.19
CA ILE A 14 -10.44 10.62 -4.95
C ILE A 14 -10.99 10.08 -3.63
N LEU A 15 -10.92 10.85 -2.54
CA LEU A 15 -11.43 10.44 -1.23
C LEU A 15 -12.94 10.23 -1.25
N LYS A 16 -13.69 11.15 -1.84
CA LYS A 16 -15.15 11.03 -2.01
C LYS A 16 -15.51 9.77 -2.80
N TYR A 17 -14.83 9.54 -3.92
CA TYR A 17 -15.01 8.32 -4.71
C TYR A 17 -14.74 7.07 -3.89
N THR A 18 -13.65 7.05 -3.13
CA THR A 18 -13.28 5.93 -2.25
C THR A 18 -14.38 5.63 -1.24
N GLU A 19 -14.89 6.65 -0.56
CA GLU A 19 -15.97 6.52 0.42
C GLU A 19 -17.26 5.97 -0.20
N GLU A 20 -17.71 6.56 -1.30
CA GLU A 20 -18.99 6.22 -1.93
C GLU A 20 -18.97 4.88 -2.68
N ARG A 21 -17.80 4.46 -3.19
CA ARG A 21 -17.71 3.34 -4.12
C ARG A 21 -17.02 2.10 -3.57
N LEU A 22 -16.13 2.24 -2.58
CA LEU A 22 -15.31 1.13 -2.12
C LEU A 22 -15.57 0.76 -0.66
N ILE A 23 -15.93 1.73 0.18
CA ILE A 23 -16.14 1.46 1.60
C ILE A 23 -17.43 0.67 1.83
N GLY A 24 -17.35 -0.32 2.72
CA GLY A 24 -18.46 -1.23 3.03
C GLY A 24 -18.66 -2.37 2.03
N ARG A 25 -17.84 -2.43 0.97
CA ARG A 25 -17.95 -3.45 -0.07
C ARG A 25 -16.89 -4.53 0.07
N THR A 26 -17.24 -5.74 -0.35
CA THR A 26 -16.27 -6.84 -0.45
C THR A 26 -15.44 -6.69 -1.72
N LEU A 27 -14.25 -7.27 -1.74
CA LEU A 27 -13.46 -7.36 -2.98
C LEU A 27 -14.26 -8.07 -4.09
N TYR A 28 -15.08 -9.04 -3.71
CA TYR A 28 -15.96 -9.73 -4.64
C TYR A 28 -16.91 -8.78 -5.37
N ASP A 29 -17.61 -7.91 -4.62
CA ASP A 29 -18.59 -6.96 -5.19
C ASP A 29 -17.92 -5.98 -6.17
N ILE A 30 -16.72 -5.52 -5.82
CA ILE A 30 -15.91 -4.62 -6.66
C ILE A 30 -15.49 -5.31 -7.95
N LEU A 31 -15.00 -6.55 -7.86
CA LEU A 31 -14.61 -7.36 -9.02
C LEU A 31 -15.80 -7.69 -9.92
N GLU A 32 -16.95 -8.02 -9.34
CA GLU A 32 -18.17 -8.31 -10.09
C GLU A 32 -18.63 -7.11 -10.90
N GLU A 33 -18.65 -5.93 -10.30
CA GLU A 33 -18.99 -4.70 -10.99
C GLU A 33 -18.00 -4.39 -12.14
N PHE A 34 -16.70 -4.52 -11.88
CA PHE A 34 -15.67 -4.34 -12.91
C PHE A 34 -15.83 -5.32 -14.06
N GLN A 35 -16.07 -6.59 -13.79
CA GLN A 35 -16.24 -7.62 -14.81
C GLN A 35 -17.47 -7.42 -15.69
N ASN A 36 -18.51 -6.79 -15.17
CA ASN A 36 -19.74 -6.47 -15.90
C ASN A 36 -19.68 -5.11 -16.60
N SER A 37 -18.57 -4.38 -16.45
CA SER A 37 -18.37 -3.07 -17.05
C SER A 37 -17.70 -3.14 -18.45
N GLU A 38 -17.78 -2.02 -19.17
CA GLU A 38 -17.07 -1.82 -20.45
C GLU A 38 -15.54 -1.70 -20.29
N TYR A 39 -15.05 -1.48 -19.07
CA TYR A 39 -13.63 -1.32 -18.77
C TYR A 39 -12.85 -2.64 -18.78
N LYS A 40 -13.53 -3.78 -18.82
CA LYS A 40 -12.88 -5.07 -18.95
C LYS A 40 -12.35 -5.29 -20.35
N THR A 41 -11.03 -5.32 -20.50
CA THR A 41 -10.35 -5.52 -21.79
C THR A 41 -10.09 -7.01 -22.08
N TYR A 42 -9.68 -7.32 -23.32
CA TYR A 42 -9.22 -8.65 -23.70
C TYR A 42 -7.99 -9.09 -22.90
N GLU A 43 -7.08 -8.16 -22.60
CA GLU A 43 -5.86 -8.40 -21.80
C GLU A 43 -6.19 -8.80 -20.36
N ASP A 44 -7.26 -8.26 -19.78
CA ASP A 44 -7.71 -8.63 -18.45
C ASP A 44 -8.17 -10.10 -18.38
N LYS A 45 -8.80 -10.57 -19.48
CA LYS A 45 -9.16 -11.99 -19.60
C LYS A 45 -7.93 -12.88 -19.66
N LYS A 46 -6.85 -12.43 -20.31
CA LYS A 46 -5.61 -13.17 -20.49
C LYS A 46 -4.71 -13.15 -19.25
N LYS A 47 -4.68 -12.02 -18.50
CA LYS A 47 -3.88 -11.84 -17.28
C LYS A 47 -4.51 -12.46 -16.03
N GLY A 48 -5.69 -13.06 -16.15
CA GLY A 48 -6.30 -13.84 -15.09
C GLY A 48 -6.86 -12.98 -13.94
N ILE A 49 -7.49 -11.84 -14.25
CA ILE A 49 -8.45 -11.29 -13.29
C ILE A 49 -9.50 -12.37 -13.09
N PRO A 50 -9.60 -12.93 -11.88
CA PRO A 50 -10.43 -14.10 -11.66
C PRO A 50 -11.86 -13.82 -12.04
N SER A 51 -12.50 -14.76 -12.71
CA SER A 51 -13.94 -14.68 -12.91
C SER A 51 -14.63 -14.74 -11.54
N THR A 52 -15.54 -13.82 -11.27
CA THR A 52 -16.37 -13.87 -10.06
C THR A 52 -17.20 -15.15 -9.98
N ALA A 53 -17.44 -15.82 -11.11
CA ALA A 53 -18.06 -17.14 -11.14
C ALA A 53 -17.23 -18.21 -10.42
N ASN A 54 -15.93 -17.97 -10.19
CA ASN A 54 -15.05 -18.92 -9.54
C ASN A 54 -14.41 -18.34 -8.26
N ARG A 55 -15.19 -18.26 -7.19
CA ARG A 55 -14.70 -17.85 -5.84
C ARG A 55 -13.48 -18.62 -5.37
N LYS A 56 -13.33 -19.87 -5.81
CA LYS A 56 -12.19 -20.70 -5.47
C LYS A 56 -10.89 -20.14 -6.04
N GLU A 57 -10.92 -19.65 -7.28
CA GLU A 57 -9.74 -19.00 -7.90
C GLU A 57 -9.34 -17.75 -7.13
N ILE A 58 -10.30 -16.92 -6.72
CA ILE A 58 -10.02 -15.71 -5.92
C ILE A 58 -9.46 -16.10 -4.55
N SER A 59 -9.98 -17.15 -3.92
CA SER A 59 -9.54 -17.58 -2.59
C SER A 59 -8.11 -18.15 -2.58
N GLU A 60 -7.65 -18.68 -3.71
CA GLU A 60 -6.30 -19.25 -3.87
C GLU A 60 -5.24 -18.18 -4.20
N LEU A 61 -5.65 -16.93 -4.43
CA LEU A 61 -4.74 -15.85 -4.76
C LEU A 61 -3.80 -15.50 -3.59
N SER A 62 -2.57 -15.15 -3.92
CA SER A 62 -1.59 -14.70 -2.94
C SER A 62 -1.99 -13.36 -2.32
N LYS A 63 -1.49 -13.06 -1.11
CA LYS A 63 -1.83 -11.84 -0.37
C LYS A 63 -1.54 -10.54 -1.14
N GLY A 64 -0.50 -10.50 -1.97
CA GLY A 64 -0.14 -9.33 -2.76
C GLY A 64 -1.15 -8.97 -3.84
N ILE A 65 -1.94 -9.93 -4.28
CA ILE A 65 -2.90 -9.71 -5.37
C ILE A 65 -4.10 -8.87 -4.94
N TYR A 66 -4.43 -8.81 -3.63
CA TYR A 66 -5.53 -7.97 -3.14
C TYR A 66 -5.30 -6.49 -3.50
N GLY A 67 -4.08 -5.99 -3.31
CA GLY A 67 -3.70 -4.63 -3.70
C GLY A 67 -3.89 -4.39 -5.19
N SER A 68 -3.29 -5.24 -6.02
CA SER A 68 -3.38 -5.11 -7.48
C SER A 68 -4.81 -5.23 -8.02
N LEU A 69 -5.64 -6.06 -7.42
CA LEU A 69 -7.06 -6.14 -7.78
C LEU A 69 -7.83 -4.89 -7.36
N MET A 70 -7.48 -4.31 -6.21
CA MET A 70 -8.09 -3.05 -5.76
C MET A 70 -7.66 -1.88 -6.64
N GLU A 71 -6.39 -1.78 -7.02
CA GLU A 71 -5.90 -0.79 -7.99
C GLU A 71 -6.67 -0.90 -9.31
N LYS A 72 -6.74 -2.12 -9.87
CA LYS A 72 -7.38 -2.36 -11.17
C LYS A 72 -8.90 -2.19 -11.13
N ALA A 73 -9.57 -2.96 -10.29
CA ALA A 73 -11.04 -3.01 -10.27
C ALA A 73 -11.66 -1.87 -9.47
N GLY A 74 -10.97 -1.38 -8.44
CA GLY A 74 -11.45 -0.28 -7.62
C GLY A 74 -11.21 1.09 -8.23
N TYR A 75 -10.04 1.31 -8.87
CA TYR A 75 -9.64 2.63 -9.36
C TYR A 75 -9.39 2.70 -10.87
N GLY A 76 -9.38 1.58 -11.59
CA GLY A 76 -9.09 1.55 -13.02
C GLY A 76 -7.60 1.73 -13.34
N ILE A 77 -6.72 1.49 -12.39
CA ILE A 77 -5.28 1.66 -12.52
C ILE A 77 -4.66 0.33 -12.89
N GLU A 78 -3.85 0.30 -13.96
CA GLU A 78 -3.06 -0.88 -14.30
C GLU A 78 -1.92 -1.07 -13.31
N PRO A 79 -1.92 -2.18 -12.55
CA PRO A 79 -0.82 -2.47 -11.63
C PRO A 79 0.52 -2.53 -12.36
N ASN A 80 1.47 -1.77 -11.87
CA ASN A 80 2.79 -1.66 -12.47
C ASN A 80 3.88 -1.50 -11.38
N SER A 81 5.13 -1.50 -11.79
CA SER A 81 6.30 -1.26 -10.92
C SER A 81 6.93 0.12 -11.13
N SER A 82 6.15 1.10 -11.61
CA SER A 82 6.63 2.46 -11.81
C SER A 82 7.16 3.06 -10.50
N PRO A 83 8.19 3.91 -10.56
CA PRO A 83 8.62 4.72 -9.43
C PRO A 83 7.62 5.84 -9.09
N GLU A 84 6.66 6.13 -9.96
CA GLU A 84 5.61 7.13 -9.74
C GLU A 84 4.48 6.57 -8.86
N ALA A 85 3.76 7.48 -8.19
CA ALA A 85 2.55 7.13 -7.45
C ALA A 85 1.45 6.57 -8.38
N ASP A 86 0.54 5.77 -7.84
CA ASP A 86 -0.54 5.13 -8.60
C ASP A 86 -1.48 6.15 -9.26
N ILE A 87 -1.69 7.31 -8.64
CA ILE A 87 -2.41 8.45 -9.22
C ILE A 87 -1.45 9.64 -9.30
N PRO A 88 -0.65 9.75 -10.38
CA PRO A 88 0.46 10.72 -10.45
C PRO A 88 0.01 12.18 -10.39
N ALA A 89 -1.15 12.51 -10.96
CA ALA A 89 -1.67 13.87 -11.00
C ALA A 89 -1.97 14.44 -9.59
N ALA A 90 -2.41 13.60 -8.67
CA ALA A 90 -2.64 13.95 -7.27
C ALA A 90 -1.49 13.51 -6.34
N LYS A 91 -0.47 12.86 -6.86
CA LYS A 91 0.65 12.26 -6.10
C LYS A 91 0.17 11.32 -4.99
N VAL A 92 -0.82 10.48 -5.30
CA VAL A 92 -1.44 9.54 -4.37
C VAL A 92 -1.02 8.12 -4.71
N GLU A 93 -0.39 7.46 -3.77
CA GLU A 93 -0.11 6.02 -3.78
C GLU A 93 -1.23 5.28 -3.05
N ILE A 94 -1.77 4.22 -3.62
CA ILE A 94 -2.81 3.40 -3.01
C ILE A 94 -2.17 2.20 -2.31
N LYS A 95 -2.51 2.00 -1.04
CA LYS A 95 -2.05 0.86 -0.27
C LYS A 95 -3.23 0.18 0.42
N THR A 96 -3.30 -1.13 0.33
CA THR A 96 -4.26 -1.93 1.07
C THR A 96 -3.58 -2.63 2.25
N THR A 97 -4.18 -2.58 3.42
CA THR A 97 -3.58 -3.17 4.61
C THR A 97 -4.62 -3.88 5.49
N PRO A 98 -4.32 -5.11 5.94
CA PRO A 98 -5.19 -5.83 6.84
C PRO A 98 -5.02 -5.35 8.29
N TYR A 99 -6.15 -5.22 8.99
CA TYR A 99 -6.15 -5.07 10.44
C TYR A 99 -6.86 -6.25 11.11
N ARG A 100 -6.63 -6.42 12.39
CA ARG A 100 -7.31 -7.42 13.24
C ARG A 100 -7.93 -6.74 14.45
N VAL A 101 -9.01 -7.34 14.92
CA VAL A 101 -9.60 -6.97 16.21
C VAL A 101 -9.09 -8.00 17.23
N THR A 102 -8.47 -7.51 18.29
CA THR A 102 -7.96 -8.34 19.40
C THR A 102 -9.10 -8.84 20.28
N ALA A 103 -8.84 -9.77 21.17
CA ALA A 103 -9.86 -10.35 22.05
C ALA A 103 -10.54 -9.31 22.98
N ASN A 104 -9.81 -8.22 23.31
CA ASN A 104 -10.35 -7.09 24.09
C ASN A 104 -11.03 -6.01 23.23
N GLY A 105 -11.24 -6.26 21.94
CA GLY A 105 -11.91 -5.34 21.02
C GLY A 105 -11.01 -4.25 20.42
N ALA A 106 -9.72 -4.19 20.78
CA ALA A 106 -8.80 -3.20 20.22
C ALA A 106 -8.43 -3.52 18.76
N ILE A 107 -8.30 -2.48 17.93
CA ILE A 107 -7.82 -2.59 16.56
C ILE A 107 -6.29 -2.61 16.57
N SER A 108 -5.72 -3.54 15.82
CA SER A 108 -4.28 -3.69 15.68
C SER A 108 -3.93 -3.98 14.22
N ALA A 109 -2.85 -3.40 13.72
CA ALA A 109 -2.29 -3.79 12.44
C ALA A 109 -1.98 -5.29 12.45
N LYS A 110 -2.29 -5.98 11.37
CA LYS A 110 -1.92 -7.39 11.21
C LYS A 110 -0.47 -7.54 10.77
N GLU A 111 0.01 -6.62 9.97
CA GLU A 111 1.35 -6.58 9.41
C GLU A 111 1.81 -5.15 9.27
N ARG A 112 3.10 -4.95 9.04
CA ARG A 112 3.65 -3.62 8.76
C ARG A 112 3.24 -3.16 7.38
N LEU A 113 3.08 -1.84 7.25
CA LEU A 113 2.84 -1.21 5.96
C LEU A 113 4.17 -1.10 5.21
N VAL A 114 4.34 -1.91 4.17
CA VAL A 114 5.46 -1.78 3.24
C VAL A 114 5.17 -0.64 2.27
N LEU A 115 6.03 0.37 2.27
CA LEU A 115 5.85 1.56 1.42
C LEU A 115 6.34 1.31 0.00
N SER A 116 7.62 0.93 -0.15
CA SER A 116 8.25 0.71 -1.45
C SER A 116 9.47 -0.19 -1.31
N MET A 117 9.93 -0.70 -2.45
CA MET A 117 11.26 -1.27 -2.56
C MET A 117 12.25 -0.12 -2.77
N PHE A 118 13.37 -0.18 -2.07
CA PHE A 118 14.40 0.85 -2.09
C PHE A 118 15.66 0.29 -2.74
N ASN A 119 16.07 0.86 -3.86
CA ASN A 119 17.28 0.44 -4.57
C ASN A 119 18.45 1.35 -4.20
N PHE A 120 19.31 0.90 -3.32
CA PHE A 120 20.44 1.68 -2.82
C PHE A 120 21.49 2.04 -3.88
N HIS A 121 21.46 1.43 -5.06
CA HIS A 121 22.37 1.81 -6.17
C HIS A 121 21.83 2.93 -7.05
N GLU A 122 20.52 3.12 -7.06
CA GLU A 122 19.84 4.08 -7.93
C GLU A 122 19.33 5.31 -7.18
N GLU A 123 19.31 5.24 -5.84
CA GLU A 123 18.78 6.30 -5.00
C GLU A 123 19.81 7.37 -4.67
N ASN A 124 19.36 8.61 -4.52
CA ASN A 124 20.16 9.66 -3.90
C ASN A 124 20.14 9.45 -2.38
N LEU A 125 21.18 8.78 -1.87
CA LEU A 125 21.25 8.42 -0.45
C LEU A 125 21.48 9.62 0.48
N ASP A 126 21.89 10.77 -0.07
CA ASP A 126 22.18 11.97 0.72
C ASP A 126 20.94 12.82 0.98
N ASP A 127 19.88 12.68 0.17
CA ASP A 127 18.68 13.48 0.28
C ASP A 127 17.40 12.63 0.18
N PHE A 128 16.73 12.46 1.31
CA PHE A 128 15.46 11.72 1.40
C PHE A 128 14.39 12.22 0.42
N TYR A 129 14.31 13.54 0.24
CA TYR A 129 13.30 14.17 -0.60
C TYR A 129 13.52 13.99 -2.10
N GLN A 130 14.70 13.51 -2.49
CA GLN A 130 15.04 13.17 -3.87
C GLN A 130 14.90 11.68 -4.18
N THR A 131 14.47 10.87 -3.20
CA THR A 131 14.30 9.43 -3.40
C THR A 131 13.03 9.09 -4.15
N HIS A 132 13.03 7.96 -4.86
CA HIS A 132 11.82 7.38 -5.45
C HIS A 132 10.74 7.11 -4.39
N LEU A 133 11.15 6.70 -3.19
CA LEU A 133 10.22 6.50 -2.07
C LEU A 133 9.44 7.77 -1.75
N TRP A 134 10.13 8.91 -1.61
CA TRP A 134 9.47 10.19 -1.33
C TRP A 134 8.53 10.58 -2.46
N HIS A 135 9.01 10.53 -3.71
CA HIS A 135 8.19 10.90 -4.87
C HIS A 135 6.95 10.02 -5.03
N LYS A 136 7.07 8.72 -4.74
CA LYS A 136 5.98 7.77 -4.83
C LYS A 136 4.98 7.90 -3.69
N CYS A 137 5.45 8.16 -2.48
CA CYS A 137 4.66 8.05 -1.26
C CYS A 137 4.35 9.41 -0.59
N GLN A 138 4.30 10.51 -1.36
CA GLN A 138 3.99 11.84 -0.80
C GLN A 138 2.63 11.86 -0.10
N ASN A 139 1.62 11.26 -0.70
CA ASN A 139 0.32 11.02 -0.10
C ASN A 139 0.00 9.53 -0.26
N ILE A 140 -0.38 8.87 0.82
CA ILE A 140 -0.71 7.45 0.76
C ILE A 140 -2.17 7.25 1.15
N LEU A 141 -2.97 6.79 0.20
CA LEU A 141 -4.35 6.41 0.47
C LEU A 141 -4.38 4.97 0.98
N LEU A 142 -4.55 4.83 2.29
CA LEU A 142 -4.62 3.55 2.98
C LEU A 142 -6.05 3.03 2.98
N LEU A 143 -6.25 1.86 2.39
CA LEU A 143 -7.52 1.14 2.45
C LEU A 143 -7.39 -0.01 3.46
N PHE A 144 -8.21 0.01 4.48
CA PHE A 144 -8.17 -1.00 5.53
C PHE A 144 -9.25 -2.04 5.32
N TYR A 145 -8.85 -3.32 5.44
CA TYR A 145 -9.81 -4.42 5.47
C TYR A 145 -9.61 -5.31 6.70
N LYS A 146 -10.73 -5.78 7.25
CA LYS A 146 -10.70 -6.65 8.41
C LYS A 146 -10.18 -8.03 8.03
N TYR A 147 -9.04 -8.42 8.63
CA TYR A 147 -8.48 -9.74 8.41
C TYR A 147 -9.41 -10.84 8.93
N GLN A 148 -9.73 -11.78 8.07
CA GLN A 148 -10.44 -13.00 8.41
C GLN A 148 -9.48 -14.19 8.32
N LYS A 149 -9.62 -15.14 9.25
CA LYS A 149 -8.79 -16.36 9.25
C LYS A 149 -9.11 -17.30 8.08
N THR A 150 -10.19 -17.05 7.37
CA THR A 150 -10.58 -17.78 6.16
C THR A 150 -9.60 -17.50 5.04
N ARG A 151 -9.35 -18.48 4.17
CA ARG A 151 -8.47 -18.28 3.01
C ARG A 151 -9.10 -17.42 1.91
N ASP A 152 -10.41 -17.25 1.95
CA ASP A 152 -11.15 -16.51 0.93
C ASP A 152 -11.02 -14.99 1.14
N ILE A 153 -10.06 -14.40 0.44
CA ILE A 153 -9.81 -12.96 0.47
C ILE A 153 -10.91 -12.14 -0.21
N SER A 154 -11.74 -12.78 -1.05
CA SER A 154 -12.81 -12.10 -1.78
C SER A 154 -13.90 -11.54 -0.87
N ASN A 155 -14.08 -12.14 0.31
CA ASN A 155 -15.06 -11.72 1.30
C ASN A 155 -14.54 -10.62 2.24
N ASN A 156 -13.29 -10.21 2.12
CA ASN A 156 -12.77 -9.09 2.91
C ASN A 156 -13.48 -7.80 2.52
N ILE A 157 -14.04 -7.13 3.52
CA ILE A 157 -14.69 -5.84 3.35
C ILE A 157 -13.65 -4.75 3.57
N THR A 158 -13.52 -3.84 2.61
CA THR A 158 -12.82 -2.57 2.80
C THR A 158 -13.73 -1.68 3.62
N ASP A 159 -13.46 -1.48 4.89
CA ASP A 159 -14.38 -0.82 5.82
C ASP A 159 -13.92 0.55 6.30
N LYS A 160 -12.67 0.89 6.04
CA LYS A 160 -12.07 2.18 6.41
C LYS A 160 -11.05 2.61 5.38
N PHE A 161 -10.84 3.90 5.29
CA PHE A 161 -9.71 4.47 4.57
C PHE A 161 -9.10 5.64 5.35
N PHE A 162 -7.88 5.99 5.01
CA PHE A 162 -7.16 7.11 5.60
C PHE A 162 -6.17 7.66 4.58
N LEU A 163 -6.14 8.97 4.41
CA LEU A 163 -5.09 9.63 3.66
C LEU A 163 -3.96 9.97 4.62
N PHE A 164 -2.83 9.27 4.46
CA PHE A 164 -1.61 9.56 5.19
C PHE A 164 -0.80 10.60 4.42
N ASP A 165 -0.53 11.68 5.07
CA ASP A 165 0.49 12.66 4.77
C ASP A 165 1.59 12.55 5.84
N TRP A 166 2.82 12.85 5.50
CA TRP A 166 3.94 12.72 6.43
C TRP A 166 3.83 13.77 7.53
N PRO A 167 3.60 13.37 8.81
CA PRO A 167 3.42 14.34 9.90
C PRO A 167 4.70 15.12 10.14
N GLU A 168 4.60 16.45 10.22
CA GLU A 168 5.76 17.33 10.44
C GLU A 168 6.51 16.98 11.73
N GLU A 169 5.79 16.58 12.77
CA GLU A 169 6.36 16.17 14.06
C GLU A 169 7.19 14.90 13.98
N ASP A 170 6.88 13.98 13.06
CA ASP A 170 7.59 12.71 12.90
C ASP A 170 8.77 12.80 11.92
N MET A 171 8.79 13.81 11.05
CA MET A 171 9.83 13.96 10.03
C MET A 171 11.25 13.98 10.59
N PRO A 172 11.56 14.64 11.71
CA PRO A 172 12.91 14.59 12.28
C PRO A 172 13.35 13.15 12.61
N THR A 173 12.47 12.34 13.19
CA THR A 173 12.74 10.94 13.51
C THR A 173 12.88 10.09 12.25
N ILE A 174 12.01 10.30 11.27
CA ILE A 174 12.04 9.60 9.98
C ILE A 174 13.35 9.87 9.24
N LEU A 175 13.79 11.13 9.20
CA LEU A 175 15.05 11.52 8.56
C LEU A 175 16.27 10.98 9.30
N GLU A 176 16.24 10.90 10.62
CA GLU A 176 17.30 10.28 11.41
C GLU A 176 17.37 8.76 11.15
N ASP A 177 16.22 8.08 11.13
CA ASP A 177 16.14 6.66 10.76
C ASP A 177 16.67 6.43 9.35
N TYR A 178 16.24 7.25 8.37
CA TYR A 178 16.73 7.21 7.00
C TYR A 178 18.25 7.35 6.94
N LYS A 179 18.80 8.38 7.60
CA LYS A 179 20.26 8.61 7.64
C LYS A 179 21.01 7.43 8.24
N ARG A 180 20.51 6.83 9.29
CA ARG A 180 21.13 5.65 9.94
C ARG A 180 21.16 4.44 9.00
N ILE A 181 20.06 4.22 8.26
CA ILE A 181 19.93 3.14 7.28
C ILE A 181 20.90 3.37 6.13
N THR A 182 20.88 4.56 5.51
CA THR A 182 21.71 4.88 4.35
C THR A 182 23.21 4.92 4.70
N GLN A 183 23.57 5.35 5.90
CA GLN A 183 24.95 5.29 6.38
C GLN A 183 25.48 3.85 6.41
N LYS A 184 24.72 2.89 6.92
CA LYS A 184 25.11 1.46 6.88
C LYS A 184 25.32 0.97 5.44
N VAL A 185 24.49 1.42 4.51
CA VAL A 185 24.63 1.06 3.10
C VAL A 185 25.91 1.62 2.52
N LEU A 186 26.21 2.90 2.74
CA LEU A 186 27.44 3.58 2.27
C LEU A 186 28.71 2.95 2.85
N GLU A 187 28.64 2.44 4.08
CA GLU A 187 29.73 1.71 4.74
C GLU A 187 29.88 0.25 4.24
N GLY A 188 29.07 -0.18 3.24
CA GLY A 188 29.08 -1.56 2.74
C GLY A 188 28.44 -2.58 3.68
N ARG A 189 27.71 -2.13 4.69
CA ARG A 189 27.08 -2.93 5.76
C ARG A 189 25.57 -3.16 5.54
N ALA A 190 25.09 -3.00 4.31
CA ALA A 190 23.68 -3.21 3.99
C ALA A 190 23.15 -4.59 4.42
N HIS A 191 24.00 -5.60 4.47
CA HIS A 191 23.65 -6.96 4.94
C HIS A 191 23.35 -7.05 6.44
N GLU A 192 23.67 -6.02 7.21
CA GLU A 192 23.40 -5.90 8.64
C GLU A 192 22.06 -5.17 8.92
N LEU A 193 21.41 -4.63 7.88
CA LEU A 193 20.13 -3.95 8.06
C LEU A 193 19.08 -4.87 8.65
N SER A 194 18.37 -4.34 9.64
CA SER A 194 17.32 -5.02 10.38
C SER A 194 16.24 -4.02 10.79
N GLU A 195 15.12 -4.54 11.23
CA GLU A 195 14.01 -3.73 11.75
C GLU A 195 14.38 -2.84 12.94
N SER A 196 15.47 -3.13 13.63
CA SER A 196 15.96 -2.32 14.76
C SER A 196 16.76 -1.09 14.32
N ASP A 197 17.01 -0.91 13.02
CA ASP A 197 17.75 0.24 12.49
C ASP A 197 16.93 1.51 12.37
N GLY A 198 15.64 1.44 12.66
CA GLY A 198 14.77 2.61 12.74
C GLY A 198 13.69 2.45 13.81
N CYS A 199 13.12 3.57 14.22
CA CYS A 199 11.99 3.61 15.16
C CYS A 199 10.66 3.69 14.44
N THR A 200 10.53 4.67 13.55
CA THR A 200 9.31 4.96 12.77
C THR A 200 9.47 4.47 11.34
N PHE A 201 10.61 4.75 10.73
CA PHE A 201 10.96 4.33 9.38
C PHE A 201 11.98 3.19 9.45
N GLN A 202 11.62 2.01 8.97
CA GLN A 202 12.40 0.78 9.18
C GLN A 202 12.58 -0.03 7.91
N PRO A 203 13.70 -0.77 7.77
CA PRO A 203 13.74 -1.87 6.82
C PRO A 203 12.67 -2.91 7.15
N ALA A 204 11.82 -3.28 6.19
CA ALA A 204 10.70 -4.20 6.44
C ALA A 204 11.12 -5.67 6.59
N ALA A 205 12.32 -6.01 6.14
CA ALA A 205 12.89 -7.34 6.25
C ALA A 205 14.41 -7.27 6.31
N ARG A 206 15.03 -8.26 6.93
CA ARG A 206 16.47 -8.40 6.93
C ARG A 206 16.97 -8.67 5.50
N VAL A 207 17.96 -7.91 5.05
CA VAL A 207 18.61 -8.14 3.76
C VAL A 207 19.33 -9.49 3.79
N PRO A 208 19.00 -10.46 2.93
CA PRO A 208 19.67 -11.76 2.92
C PRO A 208 21.17 -11.62 2.63
N ALA A 209 22.02 -12.28 3.39
CA ALA A 209 23.47 -12.23 3.24
C ALA A 209 23.99 -12.65 1.83
N LYS A 210 23.19 -13.37 1.08
CA LYS A 210 23.51 -13.81 -0.29
C LYS A 210 23.19 -12.79 -1.38
N THR A 211 22.47 -11.73 -1.07
CA THR A 211 22.03 -10.72 -2.06
C THR A 211 23.05 -9.58 -2.16
N ARG A 212 24.31 -9.92 -2.43
CA ARG A 212 25.39 -8.94 -2.57
C ARG A 212 25.32 -8.10 -3.84
N THR A 213 24.40 -8.40 -4.77
CA THR A 213 24.35 -7.78 -6.10
C THR A 213 23.07 -6.99 -6.40
N ALA A 214 22.04 -7.12 -5.60
CA ALA A 214 20.81 -6.33 -5.77
C ALA A 214 20.34 -5.88 -4.40
N LEU A 215 20.70 -4.66 -4.01
CA LEU A 215 20.34 -4.07 -2.73
C LEU A 215 18.93 -3.44 -2.84
N LEU A 216 17.92 -4.29 -3.04
CA LEU A 216 16.53 -3.92 -2.87
C LEU A 216 16.14 -4.25 -1.43
N SER A 217 15.74 -3.26 -0.67
CA SER A 217 15.17 -3.45 0.66
C SER A 217 13.78 -2.84 0.72
N PRO A 218 12.76 -3.60 1.13
CA PRO A 218 11.45 -3.02 1.38
C PRO A 218 11.53 -2.10 2.60
N MET A 219 11.01 -0.89 2.46
CA MET A 219 10.88 0.09 3.55
C MET A 219 9.45 0.09 4.07
N ALA A 220 9.30 0.17 5.37
CA ALA A 220 8.01 0.14 6.03
C ALA A 220 7.92 1.19 7.14
N LEU A 221 6.71 1.68 7.35
CA LEU A 221 6.36 2.45 8.54
C LEU A 221 5.81 1.51 9.61
N SER A 222 6.30 1.64 10.83
CA SER A 222 5.67 1.06 12.01
C SER A 222 4.77 2.12 12.63
N TRP A 223 3.47 1.98 12.40
CA TRP A 223 2.47 2.90 12.94
C TRP A 223 1.55 2.16 13.91
N PRO A 224 1.37 2.64 15.15
CA PRO A 224 0.34 2.10 16.02
C PRO A 224 -1.03 2.55 15.49
N ILE A 225 -1.84 1.62 15.01
CA ILE A 225 -3.25 1.90 14.73
C ILE A 225 -3.92 2.23 16.06
N GLY A 226 -4.22 3.49 16.29
CA GLY A 226 -4.75 4.01 17.56
C GLY A 226 -4.08 5.29 18.05
N ALA A 227 -3.08 5.81 17.32
CA ALA A 227 -2.50 7.11 17.61
C ALA A 227 -3.52 8.25 17.36
N PRO A 228 -3.46 9.36 18.13
CA PRO A 228 -4.46 10.44 18.09
C PRO A 228 -4.62 11.15 16.75
N GLY A 229 -3.74 10.94 15.77
CA GLY A 229 -3.85 11.48 14.41
C GLY A 229 -4.87 10.77 13.51
N LEU A 230 -5.40 9.60 13.91
CA LEU A 230 -6.44 8.88 13.17
C LEU A 230 -7.86 9.46 13.33
N SER A 231 -8.02 10.58 14.04
CA SER A 231 -9.32 11.25 14.23
C SER A 231 -9.84 11.99 12.98
N ARG A 232 -9.11 11.98 11.87
CA ARG A 232 -9.57 12.48 10.56
C ARG A 232 -10.04 11.35 9.64
N VAL A 233 -10.45 10.21 10.19
CA VAL A 233 -11.23 9.23 9.44
C VAL A 233 -12.59 9.88 9.21
N ALA A 234 -12.93 10.16 7.95
CA ALA A 234 -14.29 10.53 7.60
C ALA A 234 -15.24 9.44 8.12
N THR A 235 -16.13 9.83 9.02
CA THR A 235 -17.26 9.00 9.49
C THR A 235 -18.42 9.20 8.57
#